data_3ca9b0236cc805b0f3b3ec8fb56ad27f
#
_entry.id   3ca9b0236cc805b0f3b3ec8fb56ad27f
#
_cell.length_a   1.000
_cell.length_b   1.000
_cell.length_c   1.000
_cell.angle_alpha   90.00
_cell.angle_beta   90.00
_cell.angle_gamma   90.00
#
_symmetry.space_group_name_H-M   'P 1'
#
loop_
_entity.id
_entity.type
_entity.pdbx_description
1 polymer ?
#
loop_
_entity_poly.entity_id
_entity_poly.type
_entity_poly.pdbx_seq_one_letter_code
_entity_poly.pdbx_strand_id
1 'polypeptide(L)'
;MVCPHCQSPQLRNLNRRTELGYAAFRCGACGRKSNERTGTPFNYLELPTDIVFEIVLCRLRYKLSLRNLAEMFLLRGFEFTHEAVRDWEARFAPLLAERIRRKRKGKVGRRWYVDETYLKVKGRWCYLYRAIDREGNLVDSMLSATRDMNAAQRFFRSAQSMVNSAPTQVTTDGHDSYPRAIREHSARR
;
A
#
# COMPACT_ATOMS: atom_id res chain seq x y z
N MET A 1 -23.99 9.72 -8.39
CA MET A 1 -22.61 10.21 -8.76
C MET A 1 -22.68 11.73 -8.74
N VAL A 2 -21.71 12.41 -8.12
CA VAL A 2 -21.67 13.89 -8.04
C VAL A 2 -20.49 14.43 -8.86
N CYS A 3 -20.60 15.67 -9.29
CA CYS A 3 -19.55 16.33 -10.06
C CYS A 3 -18.24 16.44 -9.25
N PRO A 4 -17.08 15.97 -9.72
CA PRO A 4 -15.83 16.05 -8.98
C PRO A 4 -15.29 17.50 -8.86
N HIS A 5 -15.85 18.46 -9.61
CA HIS A 5 -15.40 19.86 -9.59
C HIS A 5 -16.23 20.76 -8.68
N CYS A 6 -17.56 20.57 -8.60
CA CYS A 6 -18.46 21.47 -7.87
C CYS A 6 -19.44 20.73 -6.95
N GLN A 7 -19.33 19.41 -6.81
CA GLN A 7 -20.15 18.54 -5.97
C GLN A 7 -21.66 18.53 -6.31
N SER A 8 -22.05 19.14 -7.44
CA SER A 8 -23.44 19.15 -7.90
C SER A 8 -23.89 17.73 -8.32
N PRO A 9 -25.13 17.32 -8.01
CA PRO A 9 -25.69 16.05 -8.50
C PRO A 9 -26.08 16.08 -9.98
N GLN A 10 -26.02 17.24 -10.64
CA GLN A 10 -26.41 17.42 -12.05
C GLN A 10 -25.36 16.91 -13.02
N LEU A 11 -24.95 15.66 -12.92
CA LEU A 11 -23.99 15.03 -13.80
C LEU A 11 -24.69 14.22 -14.89
N ARG A 12 -24.47 14.57 -16.18
CA ARG A 12 -25.07 13.89 -17.32
C ARG A 12 -24.01 13.03 -18.00
N ASN A 13 -24.35 11.76 -18.31
CA ASN A 13 -23.53 10.88 -19.15
C ASN A 13 -23.58 11.41 -20.59
N LEU A 14 -22.42 11.49 -21.23
CA LEU A 14 -22.32 11.93 -22.64
C LEU A 14 -22.52 10.80 -23.65
N ASN A 15 -22.81 9.58 -23.19
CA ASN A 15 -22.92 8.36 -24.01
C ASN A 15 -21.68 8.12 -24.92
N ARG A 16 -20.54 8.58 -24.49
CA ARG A 16 -19.25 8.36 -25.14
C ARG A 16 -18.21 7.93 -24.11
N ARG A 17 -17.17 7.28 -24.59
CA ARG A 17 -16.01 6.89 -23.78
C ARG A 17 -14.79 7.70 -24.18
N THR A 18 -13.84 7.80 -23.25
CA THR A 18 -12.47 8.27 -23.54
C THR A 18 -11.75 7.22 -24.39
N GLU A 19 -10.59 7.57 -24.94
CA GLU A 19 -9.72 6.62 -25.67
C GLU A 19 -9.37 5.37 -24.85
N LEU A 20 -9.25 5.53 -23.54
CA LEU A 20 -8.98 4.43 -22.60
C LEU A 20 -10.27 3.70 -22.12
N GLY A 21 -11.43 3.93 -22.76
CA GLY A 21 -12.67 3.23 -22.48
C GLY A 21 -13.50 3.73 -21.30
N TYR A 22 -13.11 4.81 -20.57
CA TYR A 22 -13.85 5.35 -19.43
C TYR A 22 -15.06 6.19 -19.86
N ALA A 23 -16.16 6.06 -19.11
CA ALA A 23 -17.35 6.87 -19.38
C ALA A 23 -17.08 8.35 -19.16
N ALA A 24 -17.60 9.21 -20.08
CA ALA A 24 -17.44 10.65 -20.04
C ALA A 24 -18.75 11.32 -19.60
N PHE A 25 -18.62 12.35 -18.76
CA PHE A 25 -19.71 13.09 -18.15
C PHE A 25 -19.57 14.60 -18.36
N ARG A 26 -20.70 15.31 -18.29
CA ARG A 26 -20.73 16.79 -18.24
C ARG A 26 -21.61 17.25 -17.09
N CYS A 27 -21.13 18.18 -16.31
CA CYS A 27 -21.92 18.78 -15.23
C CYS A 27 -22.86 19.86 -15.77
N GLY A 28 -24.14 19.79 -15.42
CA GLY A 28 -25.14 20.81 -15.77
C GLY A 28 -24.93 22.12 -15.01
N ALA A 29 -24.40 22.08 -13.78
CA ALA A 29 -24.19 23.25 -12.95
C ALA A 29 -22.92 24.04 -13.31
N CYS A 30 -21.75 23.38 -13.47
CA CYS A 30 -20.50 24.08 -13.75
C CYS A 30 -19.98 23.93 -15.19
N GLY A 31 -20.68 23.18 -16.04
CA GLY A 31 -20.35 22.96 -17.47
C GLY A 31 -19.11 22.09 -17.72
N ARG A 32 -18.30 21.75 -16.69
CA ARG A 32 -17.05 21.00 -16.85
C ARG A 32 -17.29 19.55 -17.24
N LYS A 33 -16.37 19.02 -18.04
CA LYS A 33 -16.32 17.60 -18.39
C LYS A 33 -15.50 16.83 -17.36
N SER A 34 -15.87 15.57 -17.13
CA SER A 34 -15.17 14.64 -16.26
C SER A 34 -15.30 13.21 -16.80
N ASN A 35 -14.51 12.30 -16.29
CA ASN A 35 -14.62 10.87 -16.51
C ASN A 35 -14.55 10.13 -15.17
N GLU A 36 -14.63 8.79 -15.18
CA GLU A 36 -14.60 7.95 -13.98
C GLU A 36 -13.32 8.12 -13.14
N ARG A 37 -12.23 8.60 -13.73
CA ARG A 37 -10.95 8.84 -13.03
C ARG A 37 -10.79 10.26 -12.50
N THR A 38 -11.60 11.21 -12.96
CA THR A 38 -11.48 12.63 -12.57
C THR A 38 -11.67 12.79 -11.06
N GLY A 39 -10.74 13.46 -10.40
CA GLY A 39 -10.73 13.64 -8.94
C GLY A 39 -10.21 12.44 -8.16
N THR A 40 -9.77 11.39 -8.83
CA THR A 40 -9.13 10.22 -8.21
C THR A 40 -7.61 10.25 -8.38
N PRO A 41 -6.86 9.44 -7.61
CA PRO A 41 -5.43 9.25 -7.83
C PRO A 41 -5.07 8.71 -9.23
N PHE A 42 -6.04 8.19 -9.99
CA PHE A 42 -5.83 7.62 -11.33
C PHE A 42 -6.07 8.59 -12.47
N ASN A 43 -6.39 9.85 -12.14
CA ASN A 43 -6.53 10.89 -13.14
C ASN A 43 -5.19 11.17 -13.86
N TYR A 44 -5.25 11.53 -15.12
CA TYR A 44 -4.09 11.80 -16.00
C TYR A 44 -3.17 10.60 -16.27
N LEU A 45 -3.58 9.36 -16.00
CA LEU A 45 -2.85 8.20 -16.50
C LEU A 45 -3.10 8.03 -18.01
N GLU A 46 -2.03 7.85 -18.76
CA GLU A 46 -2.07 7.60 -20.21
C GLU A 46 -2.39 6.15 -20.54
N LEU A 47 -2.26 5.25 -19.57
CA LEU A 47 -2.62 3.84 -19.67
C LEU A 47 -3.90 3.51 -18.89
N PRO A 48 -4.56 2.38 -19.21
CA PRO A 48 -5.65 1.83 -18.39
C PRO A 48 -5.20 1.60 -16.94
N THR A 49 -6.11 1.86 -15.99
CA THR A 49 -5.80 1.81 -14.55
C THR A 49 -5.39 0.40 -14.10
N ASP A 50 -6.01 -0.64 -14.64
CA ASP A 50 -5.71 -2.05 -14.36
C ASP A 50 -4.29 -2.42 -14.82
N ILE A 51 -3.86 -1.97 -15.98
CA ILE A 51 -2.50 -2.16 -16.50
C ILE A 51 -1.47 -1.48 -15.60
N VAL A 52 -1.71 -0.23 -15.19
CA VAL A 52 -0.81 0.47 -14.26
C VAL A 52 -0.72 -0.27 -12.93
N PHE A 53 -1.85 -0.79 -12.41
CA PHE A 53 -1.83 -1.60 -11.19
C PHE A 53 -1.08 -2.92 -11.36
N GLU A 54 -1.24 -3.60 -12.48
CA GLU A 54 -0.49 -4.83 -12.79
C GLU A 54 1.01 -4.57 -12.80
N ILE A 55 1.45 -3.46 -13.44
CA ILE A 55 2.86 -3.04 -13.47
C ILE A 55 3.40 -2.81 -12.06
N VAL A 56 2.68 -2.02 -11.23
CA VAL A 56 3.08 -1.73 -9.86
C VAL A 56 3.09 -3.01 -9.00
N LEU A 57 2.11 -3.89 -9.18
CA LEU A 57 2.07 -5.19 -8.49
C LEU A 57 3.27 -6.07 -8.87
N CYS A 58 3.60 -6.15 -10.15
CA CYS A 58 4.78 -6.89 -10.63
C CYS A 58 6.07 -6.32 -10.03
N ARG A 59 6.18 -4.99 -9.94
CA ARG A 59 7.30 -4.33 -9.27
C ARG A 59 7.43 -4.73 -7.80
N LEU A 60 6.34 -4.63 -7.06
CA LEU A 60 6.33 -4.87 -5.62
C LEU A 60 6.43 -6.37 -5.26
N ARG A 61 5.75 -7.23 -6.00
CA ARG A 61 5.67 -8.66 -5.71
C ARG A 61 6.89 -9.43 -6.20
N TYR A 62 7.32 -9.17 -7.43
CA TYR A 62 8.38 -9.93 -8.09
C TYR A 62 9.72 -9.17 -8.11
N LYS A 63 9.76 -7.94 -7.59
CA LYS A 63 10.97 -7.09 -7.51
C LYS A 63 11.65 -6.87 -8.85
N LEU A 64 10.88 -6.88 -9.94
CA LEU A 64 11.39 -6.62 -11.28
C LEU A 64 11.98 -5.21 -11.36
N SER A 65 13.05 -5.02 -12.15
CA SER A 65 13.59 -3.69 -12.36
C SER A 65 12.60 -2.82 -13.14
N LEU A 66 12.72 -1.50 -13.02
CA LEU A 66 11.85 -0.56 -13.75
C LEU A 66 11.98 -0.73 -15.27
N ARG A 67 13.20 -1.05 -15.76
CA ARG A 67 13.47 -1.30 -17.16
C ARG A 67 12.86 -2.61 -17.65
N ASN A 68 13.02 -3.70 -16.87
CA ASN A 68 12.42 -4.98 -17.23
C ASN A 68 10.90 -4.89 -17.35
N LEU A 69 10.25 -4.06 -16.52
CA LEU A 69 8.82 -3.83 -16.62
C LEU A 69 8.43 -3.09 -17.91
N ALA A 70 9.16 -2.04 -18.25
CA ALA A 70 8.91 -1.32 -19.52
C ALA A 70 9.07 -2.25 -20.73
N GLU A 71 10.11 -3.08 -20.73
CA GLU A 71 10.40 -4.05 -21.78
C GLU A 71 9.34 -5.16 -21.86
N MET A 72 8.95 -5.74 -20.72
CA MET A 72 7.94 -6.79 -20.64
C MET A 72 6.56 -6.34 -21.12
N PHE A 73 6.17 -5.10 -20.79
CA PHE A 73 4.87 -4.58 -21.20
C PHE A 73 4.88 -4.02 -22.63
N LEU A 74 6.04 -3.62 -23.15
CA LEU A 74 6.19 -3.30 -24.57
C LEU A 74 5.83 -4.50 -25.46
N LEU A 75 6.25 -5.71 -25.07
CA LEU A 75 5.87 -6.96 -25.76
C LEU A 75 4.36 -7.24 -25.73
N ARG A 76 3.62 -6.62 -24.79
CA ARG A 76 2.16 -6.68 -24.67
C ARG A 76 1.45 -5.50 -25.36
N GLY A 77 2.20 -4.64 -26.07
CA GLY A 77 1.67 -3.49 -26.77
C GLY A 77 1.46 -2.23 -25.93
N PHE A 78 2.05 -2.17 -24.71
CA PHE A 78 2.01 -0.98 -23.85
C PHE A 78 3.37 -0.29 -23.85
N GLU A 79 3.42 0.94 -24.36
CA GLU A 79 4.63 1.73 -24.41
C GLU A 79 4.64 2.78 -23.28
N PHE A 80 5.69 2.76 -22.46
CA PHE A 80 5.94 3.73 -21.39
C PHE A 80 7.41 3.70 -20.95
N THR A 81 7.86 4.75 -20.31
CA THR A 81 9.24 4.85 -19.82
C THR A 81 9.39 4.19 -18.45
N HIS A 82 10.62 3.78 -18.11
CA HIS A 82 10.92 3.28 -16.78
C HIS A 82 10.76 4.35 -15.67
N GLU A 83 10.83 5.65 -16.02
CA GLU A 83 10.53 6.75 -15.10
C GLU A 83 9.03 6.80 -14.77
N ALA A 84 8.16 6.56 -15.75
CA ALA A 84 6.72 6.46 -15.48
C ALA A 84 6.40 5.35 -14.45
N VAL A 85 7.10 4.20 -14.53
CA VAL A 85 6.94 3.13 -13.53
C VAL A 85 7.38 3.60 -12.14
N ARG A 86 8.46 4.38 -12.03
CA ARG A 86 8.91 4.96 -10.75
C ARG A 86 7.85 5.88 -10.15
N ASP A 87 7.27 6.74 -10.97
CA ASP A 87 6.22 7.67 -10.53
C ASP A 87 4.95 6.92 -10.10
N TRP A 88 4.55 5.88 -10.85
CA TRP A 88 3.43 5.04 -10.48
C TRP A 88 3.69 4.25 -9.19
N GLU A 89 4.89 3.70 -8.99
CA GLU A 89 5.28 3.04 -7.74
C GLU A 89 5.16 4.02 -6.57
N ALA A 90 5.74 5.21 -6.67
CA ALA A 90 5.67 6.22 -5.61
C ALA A 90 4.24 6.67 -5.30
N ARG A 91 3.38 6.79 -6.32
CA ARG A 91 1.99 7.26 -6.21
C ARG A 91 1.04 6.18 -5.68
N PHE A 92 1.18 4.92 -6.14
CA PHE A 92 0.19 3.87 -5.90
C PHE A 92 0.61 2.85 -4.85
N ALA A 93 1.90 2.65 -4.57
CA ALA A 93 2.33 1.71 -3.54
C ALA A 93 1.75 2.03 -2.15
N PRO A 94 1.66 3.28 -1.69
CA PRO A 94 1.00 3.61 -0.43
C PRO A 94 -0.48 3.23 -0.39
N LEU A 95 -1.22 3.46 -1.48
CA LEU A 95 -2.64 3.12 -1.59
C LEU A 95 -2.88 1.61 -1.56
N LEU A 96 -2.03 0.85 -2.26
CA LEU A 96 -2.06 -0.61 -2.24
C LEU A 96 -1.73 -1.15 -0.84
N ALA A 97 -0.71 -0.60 -0.19
CA ALA A 97 -0.32 -1.00 1.16
C ALA A 97 -1.46 -0.78 2.16
N GLU A 98 -2.12 0.38 2.12
CA GLU A 98 -3.26 0.68 2.98
C GLU A 98 -4.44 -0.28 2.74
N ARG A 99 -4.78 -0.55 1.47
CA ARG A 99 -5.85 -1.48 1.11
C ARG A 99 -5.56 -2.92 1.58
N ILE A 100 -4.32 -3.37 1.44
CA ILE A 100 -3.88 -4.68 1.92
C ILE A 100 -3.96 -4.75 3.44
N ARG A 101 -3.51 -3.71 4.14
CA ARG A 101 -3.60 -3.59 5.60
C ARG A 101 -5.05 -3.72 6.08
N ARG A 102 -5.98 -2.97 5.48
CA ARG A 102 -7.42 -3.04 5.82
C ARG A 102 -8.00 -4.45 5.65
N LYS A 103 -7.60 -5.19 4.61
CA LYS A 103 -8.06 -6.56 4.35
C LYS A 103 -7.53 -7.59 5.35
N ARG A 104 -6.41 -7.32 6.03
CA ARG A 104 -5.82 -8.21 7.05
C ARG A 104 -6.47 -8.09 8.41
N LYS A 105 -7.21 -7.02 8.68
CA LYS A 105 -7.82 -6.75 9.98
C LYS A 105 -8.69 -7.93 10.42
N GLY A 106 -8.39 -8.49 11.61
CA GLY A 106 -9.13 -9.62 12.19
C GLY A 106 -8.87 -11.00 11.58
N LYS A 107 -7.93 -11.14 10.63
CA LYS A 107 -7.63 -12.42 9.96
C LYS A 107 -6.30 -13.06 10.40
N VAL A 108 -5.63 -12.48 11.38
CA VAL A 108 -4.30 -12.89 11.81
C VAL A 108 -4.37 -13.54 13.18
N GLY A 109 -3.60 -14.63 13.38
CA GLY A 109 -3.52 -15.35 14.63
C GLY A 109 -2.88 -14.52 15.74
N ARG A 110 -3.05 -14.96 17.00
CA ARG A 110 -2.59 -14.23 18.21
C ARG A 110 -1.22 -14.69 18.71
N ARG A 111 -0.55 -15.63 18.05
CA ARG A 111 0.83 -16.03 18.33
C ARG A 111 1.73 -15.40 17.29
N TRP A 112 2.61 -14.48 17.72
CA TRP A 112 3.44 -13.70 16.82
C TRP A 112 4.90 -14.08 16.91
N TYR A 113 5.55 -14.14 15.76
CA TYR A 113 7.00 -14.24 15.60
C TYR A 113 7.48 -12.88 15.09
N VAL A 114 8.33 -12.24 15.86
CA VAL A 114 8.80 -10.87 15.61
C VAL A 114 10.30 -10.89 15.39
N ASP A 115 10.72 -10.26 14.32
CA ASP A 115 12.11 -10.14 13.93
C ASP A 115 12.36 -8.78 13.30
N GLU A 116 13.59 -8.29 13.33
CA GLU A 116 14.01 -7.12 12.60
C GLU A 116 15.19 -7.39 11.69
N THR A 117 15.14 -6.78 10.52
CA THR A 117 16.15 -6.91 9.48
C THR A 117 16.77 -5.54 9.17
N TYR A 118 18.09 -5.50 9.06
CA TYR A 118 18.80 -4.33 8.57
C TYR A 118 18.56 -4.12 7.09
N LEU A 119 18.26 -2.88 6.69
CA LEU A 119 18.21 -2.51 5.29
C LEU A 119 18.61 -1.04 5.07
N LYS A 120 19.15 -0.77 3.91
CA LYS A 120 19.59 0.58 3.54
C LYS A 120 18.50 1.28 2.75
N VAL A 121 17.99 2.42 3.28
CA VAL A 121 16.98 3.25 2.63
C VAL A 121 17.56 4.63 2.34
N LYS A 122 17.61 5.03 1.08
CA LYS A 122 18.17 6.33 0.64
C LYS A 122 19.56 6.58 1.25
N GLY A 123 20.43 5.56 1.26
CA GLY A 123 21.79 5.66 1.79
C GLY A 123 21.91 5.54 3.31
N ARG A 124 20.84 5.52 4.09
CA ARG A 124 20.83 5.38 5.55
C ARG A 124 20.44 3.99 5.99
N TRP A 125 21.09 3.43 6.98
CA TRP A 125 20.73 2.18 7.61
C TRP A 125 19.46 2.34 8.44
N CYS A 126 18.52 1.44 8.26
CA CYS A 126 17.24 1.39 8.96
C CYS A 126 16.93 -0.04 9.39
N TYR A 127 16.00 -0.18 10.32
CA TYR A 127 15.51 -1.45 10.83
C TYR A 127 14.08 -1.68 10.35
N LEU A 128 13.85 -2.78 9.65
CA LEU A 128 12.53 -3.24 9.27
C LEU A 128 12.04 -4.25 10.32
N TYR A 129 11.20 -3.81 11.24
CA TYR A 129 10.46 -4.67 12.14
C TYR A 129 9.37 -5.41 11.36
N ARG A 130 9.23 -6.68 11.61
CA ARG A 130 8.21 -7.52 10.98
C ARG A 130 7.65 -8.52 11.98
N ALA A 131 6.34 -8.69 12.02
CA ALA A 131 5.68 -9.76 12.75
C ALA A 131 4.87 -10.62 11.79
N ILE A 132 4.93 -11.93 11.99
CA ILE A 132 4.09 -12.92 11.32
C ILE A 132 3.37 -13.75 12.37
N ASP A 133 2.23 -14.34 12.02
CA ASP A 133 1.56 -15.31 12.89
C ASP A 133 2.11 -16.73 12.67
N ARG A 134 1.55 -17.70 13.37
CA ARG A 134 1.96 -19.11 13.30
C ARG A 134 1.78 -19.69 11.89
N GLU A 135 0.80 -19.23 11.15
CA GLU A 135 0.50 -19.67 9.78
C GLU A 135 1.33 -18.92 8.72
N GLY A 136 2.22 -18.01 9.13
CA GLY A 136 3.08 -17.21 8.26
C GLY A 136 2.39 -15.96 7.69
N ASN A 137 1.16 -15.62 8.12
CA ASN A 137 0.51 -14.41 7.69
C ASN A 137 1.18 -13.18 8.31
N LEU A 138 1.40 -12.15 7.50
CA LEU A 138 1.98 -10.91 7.99
C LEU A 138 1.01 -10.19 8.94
N VAL A 139 1.42 -10.02 10.19
CA VAL A 139 0.72 -9.22 11.20
C VAL A 139 0.89 -7.73 10.88
N ASP A 140 2.13 -7.26 10.92
CA ASP A 140 2.49 -5.87 10.55
C ASP A 140 3.98 -5.77 10.19
N SER A 141 4.35 -4.63 9.59
CA SER A 141 5.74 -4.27 9.34
C SER A 141 5.93 -2.77 9.52
N MET A 142 7.04 -2.37 10.14
CA MET A 142 7.38 -0.98 10.41
C MET A 142 8.86 -0.72 10.13
N LEU A 143 9.15 0.35 9.41
CA LEU A 143 10.51 0.84 9.23
C LEU A 143 10.86 1.84 10.35
N SER A 144 12.02 1.66 10.98
CA SER A 144 12.55 2.58 12.00
C SER A 144 13.99 2.95 11.70
N ALA A 145 14.37 4.18 12.03
CA ALA A 145 15.76 4.61 11.99
C ALA A 145 16.59 4.07 13.17
N THR A 146 15.91 3.63 14.25
CA THR A 146 16.54 3.16 15.48
C THR A 146 16.08 1.76 15.83
N ARG A 147 16.93 0.99 16.53
CA ARG A 147 16.65 -0.29 17.16
C ARG A 147 16.67 -0.10 18.67
N ASP A 148 15.61 0.46 19.21
CA ASP A 148 15.47 0.74 20.61
C ASP A 148 14.08 0.33 21.15
N MET A 149 13.89 0.46 22.45
CA MET A 149 12.65 0.13 23.13
C MET A 149 11.47 0.96 22.59
N ASN A 150 11.68 2.24 22.28
CA ASN A 150 10.64 3.12 21.76
C ASN A 150 10.18 2.65 20.36
N ALA A 151 11.12 2.22 19.51
CA ALA A 151 10.80 1.65 18.21
C ALA A 151 10.01 0.35 18.37
N ALA A 152 10.42 -0.56 19.26
CA ALA A 152 9.71 -1.79 19.56
C ALA A 152 8.28 -1.52 20.08
N GLN A 153 8.09 -0.57 21.00
CA GLN A 153 6.77 -0.19 21.50
C GLN A 153 5.87 0.40 20.41
N ARG A 154 6.41 1.28 19.54
CA ARG A 154 5.66 1.80 18.39
C ARG A 154 5.23 0.68 17.45
N PHE A 155 6.12 -0.28 17.21
CA PHE A 155 5.82 -1.43 16.37
C PHE A 155 4.70 -2.28 16.96
N PHE A 156 4.76 -2.66 18.24
CA PHE A 156 3.70 -3.44 18.88
C PHE A 156 2.36 -2.73 18.91
N ARG A 157 2.34 -1.42 19.17
CA ARG A 157 1.11 -0.60 19.09
C ARG A 157 0.51 -0.61 17.70
N SER A 158 1.34 -0.44 16.67
CA SER A 158 0.91 -0.52 15.27
C SER A 158 0.33 -1.90 14.97
N ALA A 159 1.05 -2.96 15.30
CA ALA A 159 0.63 -4.33 15.06
C ALA A 159 -0.71 -4.67 15.75
N GLN A 160 -0.90 -4.26 17.01
CA GLN A 160 -2.18 -4.44 17.72
C GLN A 160 -3.33 -3.71 17.05
N SER A 161 -3.11 -2.45 16.63
CA SER A 161 -4.13 -1.67 15.93
C SER A 161 -4.52 -2.28 14.59
N MET A 162 -3.57 -2.94 13.93
CA MET A 162 -3.80 -3.62 12.64
C MET A 162 -4.69 -4.85 12.77
N VAL A 163 -4.48 -5.67 13.80
CA VAL A 163 -5.24 -6.91 14.00
C VAL A 163 -6.39 -6.76 14.99
N ASN A 164 -6.49 -5.61 15.65
CA ASN A 164 -7.50 -5.28 16.65
C ASN A 164 -7.50 -6.24 17.86
N SER A 165 -6.35 -6.82 18.18
CA SER A 165 -6.17 -7.73 19.33
C SER A 165 -4.73 -7.75 19.81
N ALA A 166 -4.54 -7.97 21.12
CA ALA A 166 -3.23 -8.20 21.69
C ALA A 166 -2.75 -9.65 21.44
N PRO A 167 -1.44 -9.88 21.23
CA PRO A 167 -0.90 -11.22 21.11
C PRO A 167 -1.01 -11.96 22.43
N THR A 168 -1.27 -13.27 22.36
CA THR A 168 -1.21 -14.18 23.52
C THR A 168 0.21 -14.71 23.74
N GLN A 169 1.02 -14.74 22.69
CA GLN A 169 2.40 -15.16 22.71
C GLN A 169 3.21 -14.37 21.69
N VAL A 170 4.41 -13.95 22.08
CA VAL A 170 5.38 -13.31 21.20
C VAL A 170 6.70 -14.08 21.31
N THR A 171 7.26 -14.46 20.17
CA THR A 171 8.58 -15.07 20.04
C THR A 171 9.49 -14.10 19.28
N THR A 172 10.68 -13.84 19.81
CA THR A 172 11.69 -12.95 19.23
C THR A 172 13.07 -13.61 19.28
N ASP A 173 14.08 -12.98 18.68
CA ASP A 173 15.50 -13.36 18.79
C ASP A 173 16.12 -13.10 20.18
N GLY A 174 15.36 -12.54 21.13
CA GLY A 174 15.81 -12.28 22.49
C GLY A 174 16.53 -10.94 22.69
N HIS A 175 16.50 -10.01 21.70
CA HIS A 175 17.12 -8.70 21.84
C HIS A 175 16.51 -7.87 22.99
N ASP A 176 17.36 -7.13 23.74
CA ASP A 176 16.99 -6.43 24.99
C ASP A 176 15.87 -5.37 24.85
N SER A 177 15.60 -4.88 23.64
CA SER A 177 14.51 -3.93 23.39
C SER A 177 13.11 -4.55 23.49
N TYR A 178 12.98 -5.89 23.41
CA TYR A 178 11.68 -6.57 23.37
C TYR A 178 11.02 -6.87 24.73
N PRO A 179 11.72 -7.29 25.79
CA PRO A 179 11.07 -7.82 26.99
C PRO A 179 10.07 -6.85 27.63
N ARG A 180 10.40 -5.55 27.71
CA ARG A 180 9.48 -4.55 28.24
C ARG A 180 8.35 -4.21 27.27
N ALA A 181 8.65 -4.03 25.99
CA ALA A 181 7.65 -3.75 24.96
C ALA A 181 6.62 -4.88 24.86
N ILE A 182 7.06 -6.14 24.97
CA ILE A 182 6.17 -7.32 24.98
C ILE A 182 5.27 -7.32 26.22
N ARG A 183 5.83 -7.09 27.44
CA ARG A 183 5.02 -7.06 28.68
C ARG A 183 3.91 -6.02 28.66
N GLU A 184 4.17 -4.86 28.08
CA GLU A 184 3.20 -3.77 27.97
C GLU A 184 2.10 -4.03 26.92
N HIS A 185 2.39 -4.87 25.93
CA HIS A 185 1.54 -5.08 24.76
C HIS A 185 1.02 -6.53 24.59
N SER A 186 1.34 -7.45 25.48
CA SER A 186 0.75 -8.79 25.49
C SER A 186 -0.56 -8.82 26.25
N ALA A 187 -1.48 -9.70 25.84
CA ALA A 187 -2.68 -9.96 26.62
C ALA A 187 -2.28 -10.49 28.00
N ARG A 188 -2.81 -9.89 29.07
CA ARG A 188 -2.71 -10.48 30.42
C ARG A 188 -3.36 -11.85 30.40
N ARG A 189 -2.68 -12.84 30.95
CA ARG A 189 -3.25 -14.20 31.21
C ARG A 189 -4.30 -14.12 32.29
#